data_739dd66d2f0cc6e26c51f87719adbd70
#
_entry.id   739dd66d2f0cc6e26c51f87719adbd70
#
_cell.length_a   1.000
_cell.length_b   1.000
_cell.length_c   1.000
_cell.angle_alpha   90.00
_cell.angle_beta   90.00
_cell.angle_gamma   90.00
#
_symmetry.space_group_name_H-M   'P 1'
#
loop_
_entity.id
_entity.type
_entity.pdbx_description
1 polymer ?
#
loop_
_entity_poly.entity_id
_entity_poly.type
_entity_poly.pdbx_seq_one_letter_code
_entity_poly.pdbx_strand_id
1 'polypeptide(L)'
;MKNLYKLFTLTMGLLALSACEADRDSNPVLNEPDTFVLNVPAFASNNVYDLKNSESLELTCTQPDYGIPMATTYSVQISLEENFVDAHAETNTEANYTTLGTTHSSAKMEVKALEFALALGDLWSASSDEEFPTTPIPVYVRLKAELTNSGRGIAFSNVIELPKVLGYKAVPPLELPSSIFINGSMAGSNWSNWVPLAAVNGMSKFFGLFYFGGTDMFKFGTKEGEYIGFNDPRLTIASDAFTGSDDGFGGQNISVNVTGWYTVIMSVSIKGTDYAFTLDIAPGEVCLIGNAIGDWTFGDKGKFQAPTTADADFVSPVCTGGGELRMSVKVPGEDWWRTEFAIPNGKIVFRENKSVIDSWSEIGPEYAINVKRSEERRVGKECRSR
;
A
#
# COMPACT_ATOMS: atom_id res chain seq x y z
N MET A 1 17.85 61.10 51.77
CA MET A 1 16.79 60.29 51.09
C MET A 1 17.21 59.69 49.79
N LYS A 2 17.98 60.33 48.92
CA LYS A 2 18.40 59.75 47.62
C LYS A 2 19.27 58.45 47.69
N ASN A 3 20.05 58.31 48.77
CA ASN A 3 20.91 57.10 48.92
C ASN A 3 20.16 55.89 49.49
N LEU A 4 19.05 56.16 50.23
CA LEU A 4 18.23 55.09 50.78
C LEU A 4 17.42 54.32 49.63
N TYR A 5 16.96 55.07 48.62
CA TYR A 5 16.29 54.49 47.48
C TYR A 5 17.23 53.66 46.62
N LYS A 6 18.48 54.04 46.42
CA LYS A 6 19.49 53.25 45.67
C LYS A 6 19.85 51.95 46.37
N LEU A 7 19.88 51.95 47.74
CA LEU A 7 20.13 50.73 48.49
C LEU A 7 18.92 49.79 48.44
N PHE A 8 17.70 50.33 48.47
CA PHE A 8 16.47 49.54 48.41
C PHE A 8 16.25 48.93 47.04
N THR A 9 16.57 49.66 45.96
CA THR A 9 16.49 49.09 44.54
C THR A 9 17.58 48.09 44.29
N LEU A 10 18.77 48.20 44.88
CA LEU A 10 19.84 47.20 44.71
C LEU A 10 19.54 45.90 45.47
N THR A 11 18.96 46.01 46.73
CA THR A 11 18.55 44.83 47.51
C THR A 11 17.36 44.10 46.87
N MET A 12 16.42 44.83 46.28
CA MET A 12 15.28 44.24 45.60
C MET A 12 15.68 43.58 44.25
N GLY A 13 16.71 44.08 43.57
CA GLY A 13 17.30 43.47 42.37
C GLY A 13 18.09 42.18 42.68
N LEU A 14 18.74 42.08 43.83
CA LEU A 14 19.44 40.87 44.25
C LEU A 14 18.50 39.73 44.73
N LEU A 15 17.36 40.10 45.33
CA LEU A 15 16.34 39.10 45.72
C LEU A 15 15.55 38.52 44.52
N ALA A 16 15.50 39.24 43.38
CA ALA A 16 14.85 38.73 42.17
C ALA A 16 15.73 37.72 41.40
N LEU A 17 17.03 37.68 41.63
CA LEU A 17 17.96 36.75 40.99
C LEU A 17 18.07 35.39 41.71
N SER A 18 17.63 35.32 42.98
CA SER A 18 17.64 34.05 43.73
C SER A 18 16.34 33.25 43.64
N ALA A 19 15.32 33.80 42.97
CA ALA A 19 14.03 33.09 42.78
C ALA A 19 13.97 32.17 41.58
N CYS A 20 15.03 32.12 40.75
CA CYS A 20 15.04 31.27 39.53
C CYS A 20 15.80 29.94 39.67
N GLU A 21 16.38 29.64 40.85
CA GLU A 21 17.15 28.38 41.03
C GLU A 21 16.38 27.25 41.73
N ALA A 22 15.20 27.53 42.28
CA ALA A 22 14.49 26.56 43.13
C ALA A 22 13.58 25.56 42.35
N ASP A 23 13.48 25.68 41.04
CA ASP A 23 12.50 24.88 40.28
C ASP A 23 13.12 23.89 39.26
N ARG A 24 14.43 23.70 39.33
CA ARG A 24 15.11 22.74 38.43
C ARG A 24 15.17 21.31 38.97
N ASP A 25 15.02 21.15 40.28
CA ASP A 25 15.11 19.85 40.93
C ASP A 25 13.81 19.03 40.86
N SER A 26 12.71 19.62 40.35
CA SER A 26 11.41 18.97 40.20
C SER A 26 11.06 18.62 38.76
N ASN A 27 11.92 18.90 37.79
CA ASN A 27 11.67 18.46 36.44
C ASN A 27 11.79 16.91 36.36
N PRO A 28 10.77 16.20 35.89
CA PRO A 28 10.86 14.79 35.78
C PRO A 28 12.01 14.42 34.84
N VAL A 29 12.94 13.62 35.32
CA VAL A 29 14.05 13.08 34.54
C VAL A 29 13.63 11.75 33.95
N LEU A 30 13.82 11.60 32.65
CA LEU A 30 13.60 10.32 32.01
C LEU A 30 14.68 9.33 32.45
N ASN A 31 14.28 8.25 33.11
CA ASN A 31 15.18 7.15 33.40
C ASN A 31 15.29 6.25 32.15
N GLU A 32 16.47 5.71 31.91
CA GLU A 32 16.64 4.63 30.93
C GLU A 32 16.56 3.31 31.71
N PRO A 33 15.47 2.52 31.49
CA PRO A 33 15.29 1.27 32.22
C PRO A 33 16.29 0.23 31.72
N ASP A 34 16.94 -0.48 32.63
CA ASP A 34 17.87 -1.56 32.27
C ASP A 34 17.11 -2.77 31.71
N THR A 35 15.97 -3.11 32.30
CA THR A 35 15.15 -4.26 31.90
C THR A 35 13.72 -4.14 32.44
N PHE A 36 12.86 -5.03 31.96
CA PHE A 36 11.49 -5.24 32.47
C PHE A 36 11.14 -6.72 32.33
N VAL A 37 10.01 -7.16 32.92
CA VAL A 37 9.70 -8.59 33.00
C VAL A 37 8.66 -8.98 31.98
N LEU A 38 9.02 -9.90 31.07
CA LEU A 38 8.08 -10.70 30.27
C LEU A 38 7.67 -11.93 31.09
N ASN A 39 6.36 -12.08 31.35
CA ASN A 39 5.84 -13.19 32.12
C ASN A 39 5.80 -14.47 31.28
N VAL A 40 6.20 -15.59 31.87
CA VAL A 40 5.97 -16.90 31.26
C VAL A 40 4.48 -17.19 31.30
N PRO A 41 3.82 -17.53 30.18
CA PRO A 41 2.41 -17.90 30.17
C PRO A 41 2.13 -19.08 31.13
N ALA A 42 1.02 -19.01 31.88
CA ALA A 42 0.73 -19.91 33.00
C ALA A 42 0.79 -21.41 32.69
N PHE A 43 0.57 -21.80 31.44
CA PHE A 43 0.57 -23.19 30.98
C PHE A 43 1.64 -23.50 29.94
N ALA A 44 2.67 -22.69 29.83
CA ALA A 44 3.70 -22.84 28.80
C ALA A 44 4.36 -24.24 28.80
N SER A 45 4.62 -24.82 29.95
CA SER A 45 5.25 -26.14 30.05
C SER A 45 4.33 -27.30 29.66
N ASN A 46 3.00 -27.14 29.77
CA ASN A 46 2.02 -28.21 29.59
C ASN A 46 1.30 -28.11 28.23
N ASN A 47 1.05 -26.91 27.74
CA ASN A 47 0.32 -26.68 26.51
C ASN A 47 1.24 -26.71 25.27
N VAL A 48 0.68 -27.20 24.16
CA VAL A 48 1.25 -27.03 22.84
C VAL A 48 0.64 -25.76 22.24
N TYR A 49 1.49 -24.84 21.81
CA TYR A 49 1.07 -23.65 21.05
C TYR A 49 0.94 -24.05 19.59
N ASP A 50 -0.25 -24.50 19.19
CA ASP A 50 -0.54 -24.88 17.80
C ASP A 50 -0.85 -23.63 16.99
N LEU A 51 0.15 -23.12 16.28
CA LEU A 51 0.06 -21.86 15.52
C LEU A 51 -0.90 -21.96 14.33
N LYS A 52 -1.16 -23.16 13.81
CA LYS A 52 -2.08 -23.34 12.69
C LYS A 52 -3.55 -23.26 13.10
N ASN A 53 -3.86 -23.74 14.30
CA ASN A 53 -5.23 -23.82 14.80
C ASN A 53 -5.55 -22.75 15.86
N SER A 54 -4.60 -21.87 16.17
CA SER A 54 -4.78 -20.74 17.09
C SER A 54 -4.93 -19.43 16.33
N GLU A 55 -5.70 -18.50 16.84
CA GLU A 55 -5.82 -17.15 16.30
C GLU A 55 -4.67 -16.27 16.80
N SER A 56 -4.38 -16.34 18.09
CA SER A 56 -3.34 -15.55 18.75
C SER A 56 -2.72 -16.27 19.94
N LEU A 57 -1.56 -15.77 20.37
CA LEU A 57 -0.87 -16.10 21.60
C LEU A 57 -0.89 -14.86 22.51
N GLU A 58 -1.36 -15.01 23.74
CA GLU A 58 -1.34 -13.96 24.74
C GLU A 58 0.02 -13.91 25.46
N LEU A 59 0.65 -12.72 25.43
CA LEU A 59 1.83 -12.39 26.23
C LEU A 59 1.50 -11.24 27.19
N THR A 60 2.11 -11.27 28.37
CA THR A 60 1.98 -10.19 29.35
C THR A 60 3.35 -9.79 29.88
N CYS A 61 3.52 -8.51 30.22
CA CYS A 61 4.77 -8.02 30.79
C CYS A 61 4.53 -6.95 31.86
N THR A 62 5.57 -6.59 32.60
CA THR A 62 5.59 -5.34 33.38
C THR A 62 5.92 -4.19 32.44
N GLN A 63 5.61 -2.96 32.87
CA GLN A 63 6.09 -1.79 32.14
C GLN A 63 7.55 -1.48 32.51
N PRO A 64 8.39 -1.03 31.54
CA PRO A 64 9.68 -0.45 31.86
C PRO A 64 9.53 0.78 32.74
N ASP A 65 10.41 0.96 33.71
CA ASP A 65 10.38 2.12 34.63
C ASP A 65 11.17 3.28 34.05
N TYR A 66 10.47 4.19 33.40
CA TYR A 66 11.05 5.44 32.88
C TYR A 66 11.10 6.57 33.91
N GLY A 67 10.80 6.31 35.21
CA GLY A 67 10.71 7.31 36.27
C GLY A 67 9.44 8.15 36.24
N ILE A 68 8.75 8.19 35.11
CA ILE A 68 7.48 8.87 34.88
C ILE A 68 6.58 8.03 33.99
N PRO A 69 5.25 8.14 34.06
CA PRO A 69 4.35 7.45 33.14
C PRO A 69 4.56 7.91 31.70
N MET A 70 4.98 6.99 30.83
CA MET A 70 5.24 7.27 29.44
C MET A 70 4.53 6.24 28.55
N ALA A 71 4.07 6.69 27.37
CA ALA A 71 3.53 5.80 26.38
C ALA A 71 4.65 4.93 25.81
N THR A 72 4.48 3.61 25.87
CA THR A 72 5.48 2.63 25.50
C THR A 72 4.97 1.76 24.34
N THR A 73 5.82 1.54 23.38
CA THR A 73 5.60 0.61 22.28
C THR A 73 6.43 -0.65 22.51
N TYR A 74 5.81 -1.81 22.41
CA TYR A 74 6.44 -3.11 22.56
C TYR A 74 6.51 -3.83 21.21
N SER A 75 7.67 -4.39 20.90
CA SER A 75 7.90 -5.29 19.76
C SER A 75 8.27 -6.67 20.29
N VAL A 76 7.68 -7.70 19.70
CA VAL A 76 7.96 -9.10 20.06
C VAL A 76 9.14 -9.58 19.20
N GLN A 77 10.14 -10.16 19.84
CA GLN A 77 11.28 -10.80 19.19
C GLN A 77 11.29 -12.28 19.52
N ILE A 78 11.53 -13.10 18.50
CA ILE A 78 11.60 -14.57 18.65
C ILE A 78 12.92 -15.09 18.11
N SER A 79 13.42 -16.17 18.72
CA SER A 79 14.63 -16.88 18.33
C SER A 79 14.47 -18.38 18.52
N LEU A 80 15.28 -19.18 17.81
CA LEU A 80 15.43 -20.61 18.07
C LEU A 80 16.48 -20.89 19.15
N GLU A 81 17.19 -19.86 19.60
CA GLU A 81 18.22 -19.95 20.64
C GLU A 81 17.88 -19.00 21.80
N GLU A 82 18.29 -19.37 23.03
CA GLU A 82 18.08 -18.56 24.22
C GLU A 82 18.86 -17.25 24.18
N ASN A 83 20.03 -17.26 23.56
CA ASN A 83 20.92 -16.11 23.45
C ASN A 83 20.61 -15.31 22.17
N PHE A 84 20.04 -14.13 22.31
CA PHE A 84 19.75 -13.21 21.20
C PHE A 84 21.00 -12.44 20.79
N VAL A 85 21.50 -12.73 19.59
CA VAL A 85 22.69 -12.09 19.01
C VAL A 85 22.26 -11.07 17.96
N ASP A 86 22.72 -9.82 18.11
CA ASP A 86 22.45 -8.77 17.15
C ASP A 86 23.33 -8.92 15.89
N ALA A 87 22.86 -8.37 14.77
CA ALA A 87 23.63 -8.31 13.56
C ALA A 87 24.83 -7.35 13.70
N HIS A 88 26.01 -7.77 13.22
CA HIS A 88 27.22 -6.97 13.21
C HIS A 88 27.85 -6.95 11.81
N ALA A 89 27.81 -5.79 11.17
CA ALA A 89 28.38 -5.63 9.83
C ALA A 89 29.89 -5.90 9.74
N GLU A 90 30.65 -5.53 10.80
CA GLU A 90 32.10 -5.71 10.84
C GLU A 90 32.53 -7.18 10.88
N THR A 91 31.71 -8.04 11.47
CA THR A 91 31.97 -9.49 11.59
C THR A 91 31.15 -10.32 10.60
N ASN A 92 30.33 -9.68 9.79
CA ASN A 92 29.37 -10.34 8.90
C ASN A 92 28.47 -11.35 9.65
N THR A 93 28.10 -10.99 10.88
CA THR A 93 27.21 -11.80 11.71
C THR A 93 25.78 -11.34 11.46
N GLU A 94 24.88 -12.24 11.11
CA GLU A 94 23.46 -11.98 11.04
C GLU A 94 22.80 -12.15 12.41
N ALA A 95 21.68 -11.48 12.64
CA ALA A 95 20.91 -11.67 13.86
C ALA A 95 20.31 -13.09 13.88
N ASN A 96 20.38 -13.77 15.02
CA ASN A 96 19.75 -15.09 15.20
C ASN A 96 18.29 -15.01 15.68
N TYR A 97 17.69 -13.84 15.58
CA TYR A 97 16.30 -13.56 15.94
C TYR A 97 15.60 -12.72 14.90
N THR A 98 14.27 -12.73 14.94
CA THR A 98 13.46 -11.82 14.14
C THR A 98 12.49 -11.02 15.01
N THR A 99 12.16 -9.80 14.59
CA THR A 99 11.16 -8.94 15.24
C THR A 99 9.86 -9.03 14.47
N LEU A 100 8.75 -9.33 15.15
CA LEU A 100 7.43 -9.34 14.53
C LEU A 100 7.04 -7.92 14.09
N GLY A 101 6.32 -7.82 12.96
CA GLY A 101 5.92 -6.54 12.37
C GLY A 101 4.87 -5.78 13.19
N THR A 102 4.01 -6.53 13.90
CA THR A 102 2.98 -5.92 14.75
C THR A 102 3.59 -5.39 16.05
N THR A 103 3.35 -4.11 16.35
CA THR A 103 3.72 -3.49 17.61
C THR A 103 2.53 -3.36 18.54
N HIS A 104 2.78 -3.33 19.85
CA HIS A 104 1.75 -3.27 20.88
C HIS A 104 1.96 -2.06 21.78
N SER A 105 0.87 -1.43 22.25
CA SER A 105 0.89 -0.30 23.18
C SER A 105 0.43 -0.67 24.60
N SER A 106 0.18 -1.95 24.84
CA SER A 106 -0.31 -2.50 26.11
C SER A 106 0.64 -3.56 26.63
N ALA A 107 0.78 -3.66 27.96
CA ALA A 107 1.49 -4.72 28.65
C ALA A 107 0.80 -6.11 28.53
N LYS A 108 -0.41 -6.15 28.03
CA LYS A 108 -1.11 -7.33 27.58
C LYS A 108 -1.23 -7.31 26.08
N MET A 109 -0.64 -8.30 25.41
CA MET A 109 -0.48 -8.34 23.95
C MET A 109 -1.10 -9.62 23.40
N GLU A 110 -1.83 -9.49 22.31
CA GLU A 110 -2.30 -10.62 21.50
C GLU A 110 -1.43 -10.71 20.25
N VAL A 111 -0.51 -11.65 20.23
CA VAL A 111 0.40 -11.92 19.12
C VAL A 111 -0.29 -12.84 18.13
N LYS A 112 -0.49 -12.40 16.90
CA LYS A 112 -1.16 -13.19 15.86
C LYS A 112 -0.37 -14.48 15.57
N ALA A 113 -1.03 -15.62 15.64
CA ALA A 113 -0.39 -16.93 15.42
C ALA A 113 0.19 -17.07 14.00
N LEU A 114 -0.47 -16.52 12.99
CA LEU A 114 0.04 -16.49 11.61
C LEU A 114 1.34 -15.71 11.50
N GLU A 115 1.42 -14.53 12.10
CA GLU A 115 2.62 -13.69 12.08
C GLU A 115 3.79 -14.38 12.79
N PHE A 116 3.50 -15.02 13.94
CA PHE A 116 4.47 -15.82 14.65
C PHE A 116 4.98 -17.00 13.81
N ALA A 117 4.07 -17.71 13.12
CA ALA A 117 4.41 -18.85 12.27
C ALA A 117 5.25 -18.45 11.05
N LEU A 118 4.96 -17.30 10.43
CA LEU A 118 5.76 -16.75 9.32
C LEU A 118 7.19 -16.45 9.79
N ALA A 119 7.32 -15.71 10.89
CA ALA A 119 8.61 -15.36 11.48
C ALA A 119 9.43 -16.58 11.91
N LEU A 120 8.76 -17.59 12.47
CA LEU A 120 9.39 -18.87 12.85
C LEU A 120 9.85 -19.66 11.61
N GLY A 121 9.08 -19.63 10.52
CA GLY A 121 9.45 -20.24 9.25
C GLY A 121 10.70 -19.59 8.62
N ASP A 122 10.78 -18.27 8.66
CA ASP A 122 11.93 -17.52 8.18
C ASP A 122 13.19 -17.82 9.00
N LEU A 123 13.08 -17.84 10.33
CA LEU A 123 14.19 -18.21 11.23
C LEU A 123 14.67 -19.64 10.99
N TRP A 124 13.75 -20.59 10.82
CA TRP A 124 14.10 -21.97 10.52
C TRP A 124 14.87 -22.08 9.20
N SER A 125 14.38 -21.43 8.15
CA SER A 125 15.00 -21.45 6.82
C SER A 125 16.36 -20.77 6.79
N ALA A 126 16.59 -19.79 7.66
CA ALA A 126 17.89 -19.11 7.78
C ALA A 126 18.91 -19.93 8.59
N SER A 127 18.45 -20.78 9.50
CA SER A 127 19.32 -21.55 10.42
C SER A 127 19.51 -23.00 10.00
N SER A 128 18.70 -23.55 9.11
CA SER A 128 18.72 -24.96 8.72
C SER A 128 18.26 -25.18 7.28
N ASP A 129 18.91 -26.10 6.59
CA ASP A 129 18.49 -26.61 5.27
C ASP A 129 17.45 -27.75 5.39
N GLU A 130 17.08 -28.13 6.61
CA GLU A 130 16.10 -29.20 6.85
C GLU A 130 14.66 -28.72 6.63
N GLU A 131 13.75 -29.65 6.35
CA GLU A 131 12.33 -29.35 6.29
C GLU A 131 11.83 -28.83 7.64
N PHE A 132 10.84 -27.94 7.59
CA PHE A 132 10.24 -27.38 8.79
C PHE A 132 9.64 -28.47 9.68
N PRO A 133 9.90 -28.46 11.01
CA PRO A 133 9.47 -29.54 11.93
C PRO A 133 7.95 -29.70 11.96
N THR A 134 7.51 -30.95 11.95
CA THR A 134 6.10 -31.33 12.14
C THR A 134 5.77 -31.67 13.62
N THR A 135 6.75 -31.58 14.50
CA THR A 135 6.63 -31.75 15.94
C THR A 135 6.89 -30.46 16.69
N PRO A 136 6.34 -30.27 17.90
CA PRO A 136 6.61 -29.06 18.66
C PRO A 136 8.10 -28.86 18.96
N ILE A 137 8.58 -27.63 18.81
CA ILE A 137 9.94 -27.20 19.10
C ILE A 137 9.95 -26.08 20.15
N PRO A 138 11.05 -25.91 20.90
CA PRO A 138 11.22 -24.77 21.79
C PRO A 138 11.44 -23.50 20.97
N VAL A 139 10.83 -22.39 21.41
CA VAL A 139 11.03 -21.06 20.85
C VAL A 139 11.26 -20.09 22.00
N TYR A 140 12.26 -19.24 21.86
CA TYR A 140 12.60 -18.23 22.84
C TYR A 140 12.00 -16.89 22.43
N VAL A 141 11.48 -16.15 23.42
CA VAL A 141 10.78 -14.89 23.20
C VAL A 141 11.32 -13.84 24.14
N ARG A 142 11.58 -12.64 23.63
CA ARG A 142 11.81 -11.43 24.42
C ARG A 142 11.01 -10.26 23.86
N LEU A 143 10.85 -9.22 24.63
CA LEU A 143 10.26 -7.95 24.18
C LEU A 143 11.32 -6.88 24.08
N LYS A 144 11.24 -6.07 23.03
CA LYS A 144 11.87 -4.77 22.95
C LYS A 144 10.82 -3.73 23.27
N ALA A 145 11.08 -2.86 24.24
CA ALA A 145 10.26 -1.71 24.56
C ALA A 145 10.97 -0.43 24.14
N GLU A 146 10.20 0.57 23.71
CA GLU A 146 10.70 1.90 23.41
C GLU A 146 9.60 2.95 23.65
N LEU A 147 9.98 4.20 23.87
CA LEU A 147 9.02 5.29 23.98
C LEU A 147 8.33 5.54 22.64
N THR A 148 7.01 5.56 22.66
CA THR A 148 6.19 5.70 21.43
C THR A 148 6.59 6.94 20.64
N ASN A 149 6.79 6.76 19.33
CA ASN A 149 7.16 7.78 18.36
C ASN A 149 8.50 8.51 18.60
N SER A 150 9.38 7.98 19.45
CA SER A 150 10.65 8.65 19.74
C SER A 150 11.89 7.82 19.42
N GLY A 151 11.78 6.50 19.39
CA GLY A 151 12.90 5.57 19.24
C GLY A 151 13.93 5.64 20.37
N ARG A 152 13.55 6.23 21.54
CA ARG A 152 14.40 6.39 22.72
C ARG A 152 13.90 5.50 23.86
N GLY A 153 14.70 5.38 24.91
CA GLY A 153 14.35 4.59 26.09
C GLY A 153 14.19 3.12 25.74
N ILE A 154 15.09 2.59 24.90
CA ILE A 154 15.07 1.17 24.48
C ILE A 154 15.45 0.33 25.69
N ALA A 155 14.58 -0.63 26.00
CA ALA A 155 14.83 -1.65 27.01
C ALA A 155 14.41 -3.02 26.48
N PHE A 156 15.05 -4.08 26.96
CA PHE A 156 14.71 -5.45 26.64
C PHE A 156 14.19 -6.18 27.89
N SER A 157 13.21 -7.03 27.70
CA SER A 157 12.76 -7.93 28.75
C SER A 157 13.75 -9.07 29.00
N ASN A 158 13.52 -9.84 30.05
CA ASN A 158 14.07 -11.18 30.14
C ASN A 158 13.60 -12.02 28.95
N VAL A 159 14.38 -13.06 28.64
CA VAL A 159 13.98 -14.11 27.68
C VAL A 159 13.10 -15.12 28.40
N ILE A 160 12.05 -15.58 27.73
CA ILE A 160 11.25 -16.73 28.16
C ILE A 160 11.31 -17.83 27.10
N GLU A 161 11.18 -19.07 27.53
CA GLU A 161 11.04 -20.22 26.65
C GLU A 161 9.54 -20.60 26.51
N LEU A 162 9.11 -20.83 25.27
CA LEU A 162 7.88 -21.53 24.93
C LEU A 162 8.29 -22.93 24.45
N PRO A 163 8.26 -23.95 25.34
CA PRO A 163 8.94 -25.23 25.07
C PRO A 163 8.25 -26.09 24.01
N LYS A 164 7.00 -25.83 23.69
CA LYS A 164 6.19 -26.65 22.77
C LYS A 164 5.42 -25.82 21.78
N VAL A 165 6.12 -25.19 20.83
CA VAL A 165 5.51 -24.46 19.71
C VAL A 165 5.41 -25.39 18.50
N LEU A 166 4.18 -25.71 18.10
CA LEU A 166 3.90 -26.44 16.86
C LEU A 166 3.67 -25.42 15.75
N GLY A 167 4.73 -25.13 15.01
CA GLY A 167 4.67 -24.28 13.83
C GLY A 167 4.17 -25.03 12.59
N TYR A 168 4.07 -24.30 11.50
CA TYR A 168 3.80 -24.86 10.17
C TYR A 168 4.44 -23.95 9.13
N LYS A 169 4.65 -24.45 7.92
CA LYS A 169 5.14 -23.63 6.81
C LYS A 169 4.02 -22.66 6.38
N ALA A 170 3.96 -21.52 7.05
CA ALA A 170 3.00 -20.47 6.75
C ALA A 170 3.37 -19.79 5.43
N VAL A 171 2.36 -19.34 4.71
CA VAL A 171 2.52 -18.51 3.49
C VAL A 171 1.86 -17.17 3.76
N PRO A 172 2.52 -16.04 3.45
CA PRO A 172 1.92 -14.73 3.59
C PRO A 172 0.57 -14.67 2.87
N PRO A 173 -0.43 -13.99 3.43
CA PRO A 173 -1.66 -13.72 2.71
C PRO A 173 -1.37 -13.07 1.36
N LEU A 174 -2.00 -13.57 0.31
CA LEU A 174 -1.89 -12.96 -1.01
C LEU A 174 -2.54 -11.58 -0.97
N GLU A 175 -1.81 -10.55 -1.40
CA GLU A 175 -2.33 -9.19 -1.54
C GLU A 175 -2.79 -8.95 -2.98
N LEU A 176 -3.77 -8.04 -3.18
CA LEU A 176 -4.16 -7.63 -4.52
C LEU A 176 -2.97 -7.04 -5.27
N PRO A 177 -2.81 -7.31 -6.58
CA PRO A 177 -1.71 -6.81 -7.36
C PRO A 177 -1.78 -5.27 -7.44
N SER A 178 -0.65 -4.60 -7.28
CA SER A 178 -0.56 -3.15 -7.42
C SER A 178 -0.70 -2.67 -8.88
N SER A 179 -0.51 -3.58 -9.85
CA SER A 179 -0.52 -3.26 -11.27
C SER A 179 -0.96 -4.48 -12.07
N ILE A 180 -1.62 -4.22 -13.20
CA ILE A 180 -1.88 -5.20 -14.26
C ILE A 180 -1.27 -4.65 -15.53
N PHE A 181 -0.62 -5.50 -16.29
CA PHE A 181 0.04 -5.15 -17.54
C PHE A 181 -0.55 -5.96 -18.68
N ILE A 182 -0.63 -5.36 -19.86
CA ILE A 182 -1.02 -6.01 -21.11
C ILE A 182 0.17 -6.01 -22.06
N ASN A 183 0.38 -7.14 -22.74
CA ASN A 183 1.33 -7.26 -23.83
C ASN A 183 0.63 -7.94 -25.03
N GLY A 184 0.70 -7.34 -26.21
CA GLY A 184 -0.05 -7.82 -27.38
C GLY A 184 0.33 -7.17 -28.70
N SER A 185 -0.42 -7.48 -29.76
CA SER A 185 -0.20 -6.94 -31.10
C SER A 185 -0.74 -5.52 -31.28
N MET A 186 -1.64 -5.05 -30.40
CA MET A 186 -2.26 -3.73 -30.49
C MET A 186 -1.23 -2.61 -30.42
N ALA A 187 -1.60 -1.45 -30.97
CA ALA A 187 -0.78 -0.24 -30.96
C ALA A 187 -0.33 0.14 -29.54
N GLY A 188 0.94 0.50 -29.40
CA GLY A 188 1.56 0.82 -28.11
C GLY A 188 2.27 -0.34 -27.44
N SER A 189 1.89 -1.59 -27.71
CA SER A 189 2.55 -2.79 -27.21
C SER A 189 3.42 -3.48 -28.26
N ASN A 190 2.84 -3.90 -29.39
CA ASN A 190 3.50 -4.61 -30.49
C ASN A 190 4.34 -5.81 -30.01
N TRP A 191 3.89 -6.53 -28.97
CA TRP A 191 4.58 -7.63 -28.30
C TRP A 191 5.97 -7.27 -27.72
N SER A 192 6.35 -6.00 -27.78
CA SER A 192 7.65 -5.52 -27.31
C SER A 192 7.57 -4.76 -25.99
N ASN A 193 6.42 -4.15 -25.72
CA ASN A 193 6.22 -3.32 -24.54
C ASN A 193 5.05 -3.84 -23.70
N TRP A 194 5.27 -3.91 -22.41
CA TRP A 194 4.21 -4.12 -21.44
C TRP A 194 3.53 -2.78 -21.14
N VAL A 195 2.22 -2.71 -21.39
CA VAL A 195 1.43 -1.50 -21.15
C VAL A 195 0.69 -1.65 -19.82
N PRO A 196 0.98 -0.81 -18.82
CA PRO A 196 0.28 -0.86 -17.56
C PRO A 196 -1.16 -0.37 -17.72
N LEU A 197 -2.10 -1.06 -17.10
CA LEU A 197 -3.47 -0.60 -16.93
C LEU A 197 -3.55 0.38 -15.76
N ALA A 198 -4.36 1.42 -15.88
CA ALA A 198 -4.65 2.33 -14.79
C ALA A 198 -5.56 1.68 -13.76
N ALA A 199 -5.28 1.87 -12.47
CA ALA A 199 -6.16 1.39 -11.41
C ALA A 199 -7.42 2.26 -11.32
N VAL A 200 -8.57 1.57 -11.15
CA VAL A 200 -9.83 2.19 -10.81
C VAL A 200 -10.00 2.11 -9.34
N ASN A 201 -9.92 2.65 -8.42
CA ASN A 201 -10.29 2.46 -7.02
C ASN A 201 -9.79 1.17 -6.37
N GLY A 202 -8.93 1.29 -5.41
CA GLY A 202 -8.57 0.24 -4.47
C GLY A 202 -7.87 -0.99 -5.07
N MET A 203 -7.29 -0.87 -6.26
CA MET A 203 -6.48 -1.93 -6.92
C MET A 203 -7.22 -3.26 -7.20
N SER A 204 -8.55 -3.27 -7.12
CA SER A 204 -9.36 -4.44 -7.48
C SER A 204 -9.89 -4.40 -8.91
N LYS A 205 -9.80 -3.25 -9.57
CA LYS A 205 -10.21 -3.03 -10.95
C LYS A 205 -9.20 -2.13 -11.67
N PHE A 206 -8.87 -2.51 -12.89
CA PHE A 206 -7.92 -1.83 -13.75
C PHE A 206 -8.53 -1.61 -15.13
N PHE A 207 -8.10 -0.56 -15.83
CA PHE A 207 -8.57 -0.29 -17.17
C PHE A 207 -7.48 0.29 -18.06
N GLY A 208 -7.66 0.15 -19.36
CA GLY A 208 -6.83 0.76 -20.39
C GLY A 208 -7.62 1.02 -21.65
N LEU A 209 -7.36 2.15 -22.31
CA LEU A 209 -7.99 2.54 -23.55
C LEU A 209 -7.08 2.15 -24.73
N PHE A 210 -7.56 1.26 -25.61
CA PHE A 210 -6.80 0.71 -26.73
C PHE A 210 -7.58 0.82 -28.05
N TYR A 211 -6.84 0.97 -29.15
CA TYR A 211 -7.38 0.75 -30.48
C TYR A 211 -7.13 -0.71 -30.90
N PHE A 212 -8.17 -1.38 -31.34
CA PHE A 212 -8.11 -2.73 -31.89
C PHE A 212 -8.46 -2.73 -33.38
N GLY A 213 -7.70 -3.50 -34.16
CA GLY A 213 -7.91 -3.68 -35.60
C GLY A 213 -8.83 -4.85 -35.95
N GLY A 214 -9.41 -5.54 -34.97
CA GLY A 214 -10.30 -6.70 -35.17
C GLY A 214 -9.59 -8.04 -35.26
N THR A 215 -8.25 -8.05 -35.31
CA THR A 215 -7.41 -9.25 -35.29
C THR A 215 -6.32 -9.20 -34.25
N ASP A 216 -6.41 -8.23 -33.36
CA ASP A 216 -5.43 -8.05 -32.31
C ASP A 216 -5.55 -9.13 -31.25
N MET A 217 -4.41 -9.42 -30.64
CA MET A 217 -4.25 -10.42 -29.60
C MET A 217 -3.39 -9.87 -28.48
N PHE A 218 -3.63 -10.34 -27.25
CA PHE A 218 -2.79 -10.01 -26.12
C PHE A 218 -2.77 -11.13 -25.08
N LYS A 219 -1.85 -10.99 -24.14
CA LYS A 219 -1.83 -11.63 -22.82
C LYS A 219 -1.69 -10.54 -21.75
N PHE A 220 -1.94 -10.89 -20.53
CA PHE A 220 -1.77 -9.97 -19.41
C PHE A 220 -0.96 -10.63 -18.29
N GLY A 221 -0.58 -9.85 -17.28
CA GLY A 221 0.11 -10.31 -16.09
C GLY A 221 0.04 -9.30 -14.96
N THR A 222 0.34 -9.74 -13.74
CA THR A 222 0.49 -8.88 -12.56
C THR A 222 1.86 -8.21 -12.51
N LYS A 223 2.77 -8.68 -13.35
CA LYS A 223 4.11 -8.12 -13.58
C LYS A 223 4.51 -8.35 -15.03
N GLU A 224 5.47 -7.56 -15.50
CA GLU A 224 6.07 -7.76 -16.81
C GLU A 224 6.73 -9.14 -16.91
N GLY A 225 6.54 -9.81 -18.05
CA GLY A 225 7.05 -11.17 -18.28
C GLY A 225 6.17 -12.30 -17.76
N GLU A 226 5.07 -12.00 -17.07
CA GLU A 226 4.03 -12.98 -16.73
C GLU A 226 2.98 -13.02 -17.86
N TYR A 227 2.79 -14.19 -18.45
CA TYR A 227 1.88 -14.37 -19.59
C TYR A 227 0.65 -15.19 -19.20
N ILE A 228 -0.43 -14.51 -18.79
CA ILE A 228 -1.75 -15.11 -18.53
C ILE A 228 -2.56 -14.97 -19.81
N GLY A 229 -2.94 -16.09 -20.38
CA GLY A 229 -3.68 -16.18 -21.64
C GLY A 229 -5.12 -16.64 -21.47
N PHE A 230 -5.79 -16.90 -22.60
CA PHE A 230 -7.22 -17.22 -22.65
C PHE A 230 -7.62 -18.47 -21.86
N ASN A 231 -6.76 -19.49 -21.84
CA ASN A 231 -7.02 -20.76 -21.17
C ASN A 231 -6.58 -20.80 -19.69
N ASP A 232 -6.11 -19.67 -19.12
CA ASP A 232 -5.73 -19.66 -17.72
C ASP A 232 -6.97 -19.94 -16.84
N PRO A 233 -6.92 -20.92 -15.94
CA PRO A 233 -8.06 -21.29 -15.10
C PRO A 233 -8.49 -20.19 -14.11
N ARG A 234 -7.66 -19.20 -13.88
CA ARG A 234 -7.95 -18.03 -13.04
C ARG A 234 -8.73 -16.95 -13.77
N LEU A 235 -8.82 -17.05 -15.13
CA LEU A 235 -9.45 -16.04 -15.97
C LEU A 235 -10.90 -16.37 -16.27
N THR A 236 -11.79 -15.42 -16.03
CA THR A 236 -13.18 -15.41 -16.50
C THR A 236 -13.34 -14.35 -17.58
N ILE A 237 -13.87 -14.72 -18.74
CA ILE A 237 -14.21 -13.81 -19.84
C ILE A 237 -15.66 -13.36 -19.66
N ALA A 238 -15.91 -12.05 -19.54
CA ALA A 238 -17.23 -11.49 -19.36
C ALA A 238 -17.88 -10.98 -20.67
N SER A 239 -17.11 -10.93 -21.77
CA SER A 239 -17.57 -10.39 -23.06
C SER A 239 -17.28 -11.33 -24.23
N ASP A 240 -18.24 -11.45 -25.15
CA ASP A 240 -18.11 -12.20 -26.40
C ASP A 240 -17.12 -11.58 -27.40
N ALA A 241 -16.63 -10.37 -27.13
CA ALA A 241 -15.61 -9.71 -27.92
C ALA A 241 -14.24 -10.40 -27.82
N PHE A 242 -14.06 -11.30 -26.85
CA PHE A 242 -12.82 -12.04 -26.63
C PHE A 242 -12.98 -13.52 -27.00
N THR A 243 -12.00 -14.05 -27.70
CA THR A 243 -11.89 -15.48 -28.00
C THR A 243 -10.46 -15.96 -27.83
N GLY A 244 -10.27 -17.25 -27.70
CA GLY A 244 -8.93 -17.84 -27.66
C GLY A 244 -8.35 -18.05 -29.08
N SER A 245 -7.07 -17.79 -29.24
CA SER A 245 -6.32 -18.15 -30.44
C SER A 245 -5.04 -18.89 -30.07
N ASP A 246 -4.66 -19.85 -30.92
CA ASP A 246 -3.43 -20.62 -30.73
C ASP A 246 -2.20 -19.69 -30.76
N ASP A 247 -1.32 -19.83 -29.78
CA ASP A 247 -0.06 -19.10 -29.69
C ASP A 247 1.17 -19.95 -30.03
N GLY A 248 0.94 -21.21 -30.40
CA GLY A 248 2.00 -22.18 -30.66
C GLY A 248 2.68 -22.74 -29.41
N PHE A 249 2.30 -22.29 -28.22
CA PHE A 249 2.90 -22.67 -26.92
C PHE A 249 1.88 -23.31 -25.96
N GLY A 250 0.62 -23.51 -26.41
CA GLY A 250 -0.44 -24.13 -25.59
C GLY A 250 -1.19 -23.23 -24.62
N GLY A 251 -0.82 -21.98 -24.50
CA GLY A 251 -1.42 -21.02 -23.56
C GLY A 251 -2.43 -20.07 -24.15
N GLN A 252 -2.80 -20.20 -25.39
CA GLN A 252 -3.69 -19.33 -26.16
C GLN A 252 -3.60 -17.83 -25.88
N ASN A 253 -3.49 -17.02 -26.93
CA ASN A 253 -3.68 -15.59 -26.82
C ASN A 253 -5.16 -15.23 -26.62
N ILE A 254 -5.44 -14.10 -26.00
CA ILE A 254 -6.76 -13.49 -25.96
C ILE A 254 -6.93 -12.69 -27.25
N SER A 255 -7.73 -13.18 -28.19
CA SER A 255 -8.06 -12.49 -29.45
C SER A 255 -9.20 -11.51 -29.23
N VAL A 256 -9.10 -10.35 -29.86
CA VAL A 256 -10.09 -9.26 -29.78
C VAL A 256 -10.83 -9.16 -31.11
N ASN A 257 -12.14 -9.44 -31.10
CA ASN A 257 -12.97 -9.52 -32.29
C ASN A 257 -13.73 -8.22 -32.61
N VAL A 258 -13.27 -7.09 -32.07
CA VAL A 258 -13.86 -5.77 -32.31
C VAL A 258 -12.85 -4.82 -32.94
N THR A 259 -13.35 -3.83 -33.70
CA THR A 259 -12.52 -2.82 -34.37
C THR A 259 -12.86 -1.44 -33.82
N GLY A 260 -11.83 -0.65 -33.52
CA GLY A 260 -11.96 0.71 -33.00
C GLY A 260 -11.39 0.88 -31.59
N TRP A 261 -11.75 1.97 -30.93
CA TRP A 261 -11.32 2.29 -29.58
C TRP A 261 -12.21 1.61 -28.54
N TYR A 262 -11.58 0.87 -27.65
CA TYR A 262 -12.26 0.17 -26.56
C TYR A 262 -11.50 0.33 -25.24
N THR A 263 -12.25 0.36 -24.16
CA THR A 263 -11.73 0.26 -22.81
C THR A 263 -11.70 -1.20 -22.38
N VAL A 264 -10.50 -1.76 -22.21
CA VAL A 264 -10.30 -3.06 -21.57
C VAL A 264 -10.39 -2.90 -20.08
N ILE A 265 -11.13 -3.77 -19.42
CA ILE A 265 -11.41 -3.72 -17.98
C ILE A 265 -11.00 -5.05 -17.37
N MET A 266 -10.11 -4.99 -16.38
CA MET A 266 -9.67 -6.15 -15.63
C MET A 266 -10.06 -6.01 -14.17
N SER A 267 -10.94 -6.86 -13.69
CA SER A 267 -11.25 -6.98 -12.25
C SER A 267 -10.45 -8.13 -11.65
N VAL A 268 -9.91 -7.90 -10.44
CA VAL A 268 -9.08 -8.86 -9.72
C VAL A 268 -9.66 -9.10 -8.32
N SER A 269 -9.72 -10.34 -7.92
CA SER A 269 -10.06 -10.75 -6.56
C SER A 269 -9.13 -11.88 -6.12
N ILE A 270 -9.13 -12.17 -4.81
CA ILE A 270 -8.40 -13.31 -4.25
C ILE A 270 -9.39 -14.43 -3.98
N LYS A 271 -9.10 -15.61 -4.50
CA LYS A 271 -9.87 -16.82 -4.25
C LYS A 271 -8.98 -17.92 -3.68
N GLY A 272 -9.08 -18.11 -2.37
CA GLY A 272 -8.16 -18.99 -1.64
C GLY A 272 -6.76 -18.38 -1.58
N THR A 273 -5.79 -19.07 -2.15
CA THR A 273 -4.37 -18.65 -2.22
C THR A 273 -3.96 -18.13 -3.59
N ASP A 274 -4.93 -17.84 -4.49
CA ASP A 274 -4.65 -17.45 -5.85
C ASP A 274 -5.50 -16.24 -6.28
N TYR A 275 -5.10 -15.59 -7.37
CA TYR A 275 -5.91 -14.54 -7.99
C TYR A 275 -7.05 -15.15 -8.80
N ALA A 276 -8.15 -14.42 -8.88
CA ALA A 276 -9.21 -14.63 -9.85
C ALA A 276 -9.41 -13.34 -10.65
N PHE A 277 -9.31 -13.45 -11.97
CA PHE A 277 -9.41 -12.35 -12.91
C PHE A 277 -10.74 -12.40 -13.65
N THR A 278 -11.32 -11.22 -13.91
CA THR A 278 -12.47 -11.09 -14.83
C THR A 278 -12.11 -10.02 -15.86
N LEU A 279 -12.09 -10.44 -17.13
CA LEU A 279 -11.80 -9.57 -18.27
C LEU A 279 -13.08 -9.17 -18.97
N ASP A 280 -13.28 -7.87 -19.12
CA ASP A 280 -14.41 -7.26 -19.82
C ASP A 280 -13.92 -6.15 -20.76
N ILE A 281 -14.80 -5.67 -21.64
CA ILE A 281 -14.51 -4.62 -22.60
C ILE A 281 -15.76 -3.75 -22.83
N ALA A 282 -15.55 -2.46 -23.02
CA ALA A 282 -16.59 -1.52 -23.35
C ALA A 282 -16.13 -0.58 -24.47
N PRO A 283 -17.05 0.06 -25.21
CA PRO A 283 -16.68 1.12 -26.16
C PRO A 283 -15.80 2.18 -25.47
N GLY A 284 -14.72 2.56 -26.14
CA GLY A 284 -13.77 3.55 -25.60
C GLY A 284 -14.34 4.95 -25.67
N GLU A 285 -14.76 5.47 -24.53
CA GLU A 285 -15.31 6.83 -24.41
C GLU A 285 -14.43 7.68 -23.50
N VAL A 286 -13.98 8.81 -24.05
CA VAL A 286 -13.29 9.88 -23.30
C VAL A 286 -14.26 11.05 -23.18
N CYS A 287 -14.36 11.65 -22.00
CA CYS A 287 -15.28 12.74 -21.74
C CYS A 287 -14.63 13.91 -21.03
N LEU A 288 -15.04 15.12 -21.40
CA LEU A 288 -14.89 16.32 -20.59
C LEU A 288 -16.03 16.38 -19.58
N ILE A 289 -15.71 16.75 -18.35
CA ILE A 289 -16.64 16.86 -17.23
C ILE A 289 -16.46 18.25 -16.60
N GLY A 290 -17.52 18.86 -16.11
CA GLY A 290 -17.43 20.08 -15.32
C GLY A 290 -18.24 21.28 -15.86
N ASN A 291 -18.03 22.43 -15.22
CA ASN A 291 -18.79 23.65 -15.51
C ASN A 291 -18.58 24.16 -16.95
N ALA A 292 -17.37 23.97 -17.51
CA ALA A 292 -17.04 24.41 -18.87
C ALA A 292 -17.85 23.66 -19.93
N ILE A 293 -18.32 22.45 -19.65
CA ILE A 293 -19.21 21.63 -20.48
C ILE A 293 -20.68 21.78 -20.04
N GLY A 294 -20.91 22.22 -18.78
CA GLY A 294 -22.25 22.27 -18.17
C GLY A 294 -22.81 20.89 -17.84
N ASP A 295 -21.95 19.92 -17.55
CA ASP A 295 -22.30 18.57 -17.12
C ASP A 295 -21.21 17.99 -16.20
N TRP A 296 -21.63 17.41 -15.08
CA TRP A 296 -20.77 16.76 -14.09
C TRP A 296 -20.89 15.24 -14.13
N THR A 297 -21.43 14.70 -15.21
CA THR A 297 -21.61 13.26 -15.43
C THR A 297 -21.05 12.85 -16.79
N PHE A 298 -20.95 11.55 -17.03
CA PHE A 298 -20.68 11.03 -18.37
C PHE A 298 -21.90 11.27 -19.28
N GLY A 299 -21.89 12.34 -20.06
CA GLY A 299 -22.94 12.72 -20.97
C GLY A 299 -22.43 13.03 -22.38
N ASP A 300 -23.36 13.09 -23.34
CA ASP A 300 -23.02 13.34 -24.75
C ASP A 300 -22.37 14.70 -25.00
N LYS A 301 -22.66 15.70 -24.15
CA LYS A 301 -22.08 17.04 -24.25
C LYS A 301 -20.56 17.05 -24.05
N GLY A 302 -20.05 16.17 -23.19
CA GLY A 302 -18.63 16.07 -22.88
C GLY A 302 -17.88 15.02 -23.70
N LYS A 303 -18.58 14.21 -24.48
CA LYS A 303 -17.98 13.09 -25.19
C LYS A 303 -17.06 13.55 -26.32
N PHE A 304 -15.83 13.01 -26.32
CA PHE A 304 -14.89 13.20 -27.42
C PHE A 304 -15.33 12.39 -28.64
N GLN A 305 -15.04 12.91 -29.82
CA GLN A 305 -15.12 12.13 -31.02
C GLN A 305 -13.87 11.24 -31.09
N ALA A 306 -14.09 9.93 -31.00
CA ALA A 306 -12.99 8.95 -31.14
C ALA A 306 -12.51 8.90 -32.60
N PRO A 307 -11.20 8.80 -32.82
CA PRO A 307 -10.67 8.61 -34.17
C PRO A 307 -10.95 7.20 -34.69
N THR A 308 -10.88 7.05 -36.01
CA THR A 308 -11.12 5.77 -36.68
C THR A 308 -9.85 4.92 -36.84
N THR A 309 -8.69 5.44 -36.45
CA THR A 309 -7.37 4.78 -36.51
C THR A 309 -6.61 4.98 -35.22
N ALA A 310 -5.62 4.14 -34.97
CA ALA A 310 -4.82 4.15 -33.73
C ALA A 310 -3.95 5.40 -33.57
N ASP A 311 -3.53 5.99 -34.68
CA ASP A 311 -2.56 7.10 -34.76
C ASP A 311 -3.21 8.47 -34.90
N ALA A 312 -4.54 8.54 -34.96
CA ALA A 312 -5.27 9.80 -35.04
C ALA A 312 -5.71 10.28 -33.65
N ASP A 313 -5.91 11.59 -33.54
CA ASP A 313 -6.24 12.26 -32.28
C ASP A 313 -7.74 12.16 -31.92
N PHE A 314 -8.04 12.01 -30.64
CA PHE A 314 -9.39 12.26 -30.11
C PHE A 314 -9.73 13.74 -30.22
N VAL A 315 -10.91 14.07 -30.71
CA VAL A 315 -11.36 15.47 -30.86
C VAL A 315 -12.31 15.81 -29.72
N SER A 316 -11.92 16.82 -28.93
CA SER A 316 -12.74 17.28 -27.82
C SER A 316 -14.01 18.01 -28.30
N PRO A 317 -15.11 17.95 -27.56
CA PRO A 317 -16.26 18.81 -27.80
C PRO A 317 -15.89 20.27 -27.51
N VAL A 318 -16.70 21.20 -28.01
CA VAL A 318 -16.53 22.64 -27.75
C VAL A 318 -17.04 22.95 -26.34
N CYS A 319 -16.21 23.61 -25.53
CA CYS A 319 -16.63 24.12 -24.23
C CYS A 319 -17.63 25.27 -24.44
N THR A 320 -18.81 25.16 -23.85
CA THR A 320 -19.91 26.14 -23.97
C THR A 320 -19.92 27.18 -22.85
N GLY A 321 -19.18 26.93 -21.78
CA GLY A 321 -19.06 27.77 -20.60
C GLY A 321 -17.62 28.00 -20.18
N GLY A 322 -17.43 28.75 -19.10
CA GLY A 322 -16.17 28.86 -18.37
C GLY A 322 -16.25 28.09 -17.05
N GLY A 323 -15.10 27.94 -16.40
CA GLY A 323 -14.97 27.30 -15.10
C GLY A 323 -14.21 25.98 -15.14
N GLU A 324 -14.48 25.13 -14.21
CA GLU A 324 -13.76 23.89 -14.01
C GLU A 324 -14.00 22.90 -15.16
N LEU A 325 -12.91 22.26 -15.59
CA LEU A 325 -12.88 21.24 -16.62
C LEU A 325 -12.06 20.06 -16.15
N ARG A 326 -12.63 18.86 -16.28
CA ARG A 326 -12.02 17.58 -15.96
C ARG A 326 -12.05 16.67 -17.18
N MET A 327 -11.11 15.72 -17.25
CA MET A 327 -11.04 14.70 -18.29
C MET A 327 -11.12 13.31 -17.68
N SER A 328 -11.89 12.42 -18.29
CA SER A 328 -12.06 11.08 -17.77
C SER A 328 -12.31 10.06 -18.86
N VAL A 329 -11.86 8.83 -18.66
CA VAL A 329 -12.24 7.66 -19.47
C VAL A 329 -13.46 7.01 -18.83
N LYS A 330 -14.47 6.74 -19.62
CA LYS A 330 -15.68 6.08 -19.13
C LYS A 330 -15.44 4.59 -18.93
N VAL A 331 -15.54 4.14 -17.70
CA VAL A 331 -15.54 2.74 -17.31
C VAL A 331 -16.95 2.40 -16.79
N PRO A 332 -17.63 1.39 -17.33
CA PRO A 332 -18.96 1.02 -16.89
C PRO A 332 -19.06 0.77 -15.39
N GLY A 333 -20.08 1.36 -14.75
CA GLY A 333 -20.31 1.23 -13.32
C GLY A 333 -19.42 2.10 -12.42
N GLU A 334 -18.52 2.89 -13.00
CA GLU A 334 -17.64 3.78 -12.25
C GLU A 334 -18.00 5.25 -12.46
N ASP A 335 -17.82 6.05 -11.39
CA ASP A 335 -17.93 7.49 -11.47
C ASP A 335 -16.74 8.10 -12.21
N TRP A 336 -16.94 9.23 -12.87
CA TRP A 336 -15.93 9.91 -13.67
C TRP A 336 -14.66 10.25 -12.88
N TRP A 337 -14.74 10.62 -11.62
CA TRP A 337 -13.61 10.98 -10.78
C TRP A 337 -12.68 9.80 -10.44
N ARG A 338 -13.15 8.55 -10.64
CA ARG A 338 -12.37 7.33 -10.43
C ARG A 338 -11.46 7.00 -11.61
N THR A 339 -11.74 7.56 -12.76
CA THR A 339 -11.02 7.32 -14.02
C THR A 339 -10.52 8.63 -14.65
N GLU A 340 -10.46 9.65 -13.82
CA GLU A 340 -9.97 10.99 -14.16
C GLU A 340 -8.49 10.96 -14.50
N PHE A 341 -8.12 11.77 -15.50
CA PHE A 341 -6.72 11.97 -15.87
C PHE A 341 -6.42 13.43 -16.19
N ALA A 342 -5.14 13.78 -16.14
CA ALA A 342 -4.59 15.05 -16.61
C ALA A 342 -3.51 14.78 -17.66
N ILE A 343 -3.08 15.84 -18.36
CA ILE A 343 -2.04 15.76 -19.40
C ILE A 343 -0.89 16.73 -19.04
N PRO A 344 -0.22 16.56 -17.91
CA PRO A 344 0.93 17.39 -17.57
C PRO A 344 2.07 17.11 -18.54
N ASN A 345 2.63 18.19 -19.12
CA ASN A 345 3.74 18.11 -20.08
C ASN A 345 3.48 17.17 -21.29
N GLY A 346 2.21 17.03 -21.70
CA GLY A 346 1.81 16.22 -22.84
C GLY A 346 1.75 14.71 -22.58
N LYS A 347 1.84 14.27 -21.30
CA LYS A 347 1.69 12.86 -20.92
C LYS A 347 0.38 12.67 -20.17
N ILE A 348 -0.32 11.60 -20.49
CA ILE A 348 -1.52 11.20 -19.74
C ILE A 348 -1.08 10.64 -18.38
N VAL A 349 -1.63 11.21 -17.31
CA VAL A 349 -1.44 10.76 -15.94
C VAL A 349 -2.81 10.56 -15.31
N PHE A 350 -3.12 9.33 -14.97
CA PHE A 350 -4.35 9.00 -14.26
C PHE A 350 -4.23 9.38 -12.79
N ARG A 351 -5.34 9.83 -12.22
CA ARG A 351 -5.41 10.15 -10.79
C ARG A 351 -5.11 8.90 -9.96
N GLU A 352 -4.21 9.05 -8.99
CA GLU A 352 -3.96 7.99 -8.01
C GLU A 352 -5.17 7.85 -7.06
N ASN A 353 -5.77 6.68 -7.04
CA ASN A 353 -6.84 6.35 -6.11
C ASN A 353 -6.25 5.97 -4.76
N LYS A 354 -6.10 6.94 -3.86
CA LYS A 354 -5.49 6.72 -2.53
C LYS A 354 -6.45 6.10 -1.52
N SER A 355 -7.75 6.38 -1.63
CA SER A 355 -8.79 5.79 -0.78
C SER A 355 -10.17 6.01 -1.39
N VAL A 356 -11.16 5.33 -0.84
CA VAL A 356 -12.58 5.41 -1.28
C VAL A 356 -13.17 6.82 -1.07
N ILE A 357 -12.55 7.65 -0.23
CA ILE A 357 -13.06 8.96 0.17
C ILE A 357 -11.94 9.99 0.00
N ASP A 358 -11.55 10.24 -1.24
CA ASP A 358 -10.74 11.42 -1.51
C ASP A 358 -11.67 12.64 -1.48
N SER A 359 -11.42 13.54 -0.56
CA SER A 359 -12.10 14.82 -0.55
C SER A 359 -11.70 15.65 -1.77
N TRP A 360 -12.57 16.53 -2.25
CA TRP A 360 -12.28 17.46 -3.34
C TRP A 360 -11.02 18.33 -3.09
N SER A 361 -10.64 18.52 -1.82
CA SER A 361 -9.46 19.27 -1.41
C SER A 361 -8.14 18.52 -1.67
N GLU A 362 -8.17 17.22 -1.91
CA GLU A 362 -7.00 16.38 -2.18
C GLU A 362 -6.69 16.23 -3.67
N ILE A 363 -7.55 16.78 -4.54
CA ILE A 363 -7.31 16.80 -5.98
C ILE A 363 -6.22 17.82 -6.26
N GLY A 364 -5.09 17.36 -6.80
CA GLY A 364 -4.01 18.25 -7.22
C GLY A 364 -4.50 19.25 -8.30
N PRO A 365 -3.92 20.45 -8.35
CA PRO A 365 -4.32 21.48 -9.32
C PRO A 365 -4.15 21.02 -10.78
N GLU A 366 -3.33 20.05 -11.05
CA GLU A 366 -3.09 19.42 -12.35
C GLU A 366 -4.30 18.66 -12.89
N TYR A 367 -5.23 18.24 -12.04
CA TYR A 367 -6.46 17.56 -12.42
C TYR A 367 -7.64 18.54 -12.66
N ALA A 368 -7.47 19.82 -12.32
CA ALA A 368 -8.49 20.83 -12.48
C ALA A 368 -8.03 21.90 -13.46
N ILE A 369 -8.72 22.05 -14.57
CA ILE A 369 -8.47 23.09 -15.56
C ILE A 369 -9.62 24.09 -15.50
N ASN A 370 -9.29 25.37 -15.33
CA ASN A 370 -10.26 26.46 -15.40
C ASN A 370 -10.21 27.12 -16.76
N VAL A 371 -11.28 27.00 -17.54
CA VAL A 371 -11.38 27.57 -18.87
C VAL A 371 -12.01 28.97 -18.77
N LYS A 372 -11.33 29.97 -19.32
CA LYS A 372 -11.88 31.31 -19.52
C LYS A 372 -12.55 31.38 -20.90
N ARG A 373 -13.73 31.99 -20.98
CA ARG A 373 -14.53 32.10 -22.20
C ARG A 373 -13.77 32.63 -23.42
N SER A 374 -12.73 33.44 -23.21
CA SER A 374 -11.86 33.99 -24.25
C SER A 374 -10.78 33.02 -24.77
N GLU A 375 -10.61 31.85 -24.13
CA GLU A 375 -9.57 30.87 -24.46
C GLU A 375 -10.12 29.62 -25.15
N GLU A 376 -11.42 29.60 -25.46
CA GLU A 376 -12.13 28.45 -26.08
C GLU A 376 -11.44 27.96 -27.39
N ARG A 377 -10.72 28.84 -28.10
CA ARG A 377 -9.97 28.42 -29.28
C ARG A 377 -8.63 27.74 -28.99
N ARG A 378 -8.08 27.91 -27.78
CA ARG A 378 -6.79 27.31 -27.41
C ARG A 378 -6.97 25.88 -26.84
N VAL A 379 -8.02 25.65 -26.07
CA VAL A 379 -8.29 24.31 -25.49
C VAL A 379 -8.50 23.26 -26.58
N GLY A 380 -9.18 23.60 -27.66
CA GLY A 380 -9.34 22.69 -28.80
C GLY A 380 -8.05 22.38 -29.58
N LYS A 381 -6.95 23.15 -29.35
CA LYS A 381 -5.63 22.85 -29.92
C LYS A 381 -4.70 22.16 -28.95
N GLU A 382 -4.90 22.34 -27.65
CA GLU A 382 -4.06 21.76 -26.60
C GLU A 382 -4.55 20.37 -26.17
N CYS A 383 -5.83 20.04 -26.37
CA CYS A 383 -6.37 18.69 -26.17
C CYS A 383 -6.08 17.72 -27.33
N ARG A 384 -5.26 18.12 -28.33
CA ARG A 384 -4.72 17.17 -29.28
C ARG A 384 -3.54 16.45 -28.63
N SER A 385 -3.79 15.30 -28.02
CA SER A 385 -2.72 14.41 -27.60
C SER A 385 -1.97 13.93 -28.84
N ARG A 386 -0.69 14.17 -28.87
CA ARG A 386 0.22 13.47 -29.78
C ARG A 386 0.53 12.10 -29.23
#